data_a9e582dff63bbc2f1fb3f11e89bd4002
#
_entry.id   a9e582dff63bbc2f1fb3f11e89bd4002
#
_cell.length_a   1.000
_cell.length_b   1.000
_cell.length_c   1.000
_cell.angle_alpha   90.00
_cell.angle_beta   90.00
_cell.angle_gamma   90.00
#
_symmetry.space_group_name_H-M   'P 1'
#
loop_
_entity.id
_entity.type
_entity.pdbx_description
1 polymer ?
#
loop_
_entity_poly.entity_id
_entity_poly.type
_entity_poly.pdbx_seq_one_letter_code
_entity_poly.pdbx_strand_id
1 'polypeptide(L)'
;MDNSQMHGLELEPGMLFGDRYRIAMPIGRGGMGRVYLAEDTRLGGKMRALKLTRPLPEERRAFLPEAQLLSELDHPHLPAIVDYYPPDASGVACIVMEYIAGDTLAERFERYGLRLGFPLVLDVLIDLTNVLTYLHSQAPAVVFRDLKPANVLLGQGDKAILVDFGIARRYREHKTSDTLQLGTPGFAAPEQLRGEQSDERTDLYGLGALAYFLLSGGRFAMRHRGAIDQALQEDVPADFSLLLGRMLAVEQADRPRSADELLEELSRIKLELVGLDGFSPSAAQEQEQSRADTRVIALVSAYPGAGATFASLALSATLGSQSKAHALVECPGGDAELFALLNGERRMPKSAVFARADGRQATVPAWREGAAAYYPLRPEEVPAVNREPGKELGKWIRRLGVPLVLLDVSSRWEHPATMDYVLRTADLVALVADCYPAKWSPRRQSACAELFGQAERRGIRSLWIANRDQPFDDRSSWLALFPEVPAAILPELPSSLMLNALWRGEGFPRDERTGRTMQRALRSVMSLLSERSR
;
A
#
# COMPACT_ATOMS: atom_id res chain seq x y z
N MET A 1 19.94 22.01 30.72
CA MET A 1 19.15 23.03 30.04
C MET A 1 18.33 23.75 31.07
N ASP A 2 18.46 25.06 31.10
CA ASP A 2 17.97 25.92 32.16
C ASP A 2 16.41 25.99 32.12
N ASN A 3 15.79 25.80 33.27
CA ASN A 3 14.34 25.78 33.47
C ASN A 3 13.66 27.15 33.20
N SER A 4 14.47 28.22 33.09
CA SER A 4 14.02 29.61 32.87
C SER A 4 13.52 29.91 31.44
N GLN A 5 13.89 29.10 30.44
CA GLN A 5 13.50 29.33 29.04
C GLN A 5 12.07 28.82 28.69
N MET A 6 11.40 28.14 29.60
CA MET A 6 10.11 27.45 29.32
C MET A 6 8.87 28.20 29.81
N HIS A 7 8.99 29.30 30.56
CA HIS A 7 7.84 30.02 31.13
C HIS A 7 6.91 30.72 30.09
N GLY A 8 7.33 30.89 28.85
CA GLY A 8 6.50 31.51 27.79
C GLY A 8 5.81 30.54 26.83
N LEU A 9 5.95 29.22 27.06
CA LEU A 9 5.33 28.19 26.18
C LEU A 9 4.13 27.50 26.85
N GLU A 10 3.66 27.99 27.99
CA GLU A 10 2.53 27.42 28.71
C GLU A 10 1.22 28.05 28.26
N LEU A 11 0.37 27.23 27.63
CA LEU A 11 -0.99 27.57 27.31
C LEU A 11 -1.93 26.75 28.21
N GLU A 12 -2.94 27.42 28.77
CA GLU A 12 -3.93 26.75 29.61
C GLU A 12 -5.10 26.22 28.78
N PRO A 13 -5.75 25.10 29.20
CA PRO A 13 -6.97 24.63 28.58
C PRO A 13 -8.05 25.72 28.54
N GLY A 14 -8.72 25.85 27.40
CA GLY A 14 -9.72 26.86 27.12
C GLY A 14 -9.17 28.16 26.51
N MET A 15 -7.87 28.44 26.58
CA MET A 15 -7.27 29.61 25.91
C MET A 15 -7.46 29.50 24.40
N LEU A 16 -7.65 30.67 23.75
CA LEU A 16 -7.74 30.80 22.30
C LEU A 16 -6.39 31.29 21.74
N PHE A 17 -5.71 30.43 20.98
CA PHE A 17 -4.46 30.75 20.31
C PHE A 17 -4.72 31.25 18.90
N GLY A 18 -4.14 32.39 18.51
CA GLY A 18 -4.27 32.97 17.17
C GLY A 18 -5.71 33.26 16.75
N ASP A 19 -6.61 33.58 17.70
CA ASP A 19 -8.04 33.82 17.48
C ASP A 19 -8.77 32.69 16.73
N ARG A 20 -8.22 31.48 16.79
CA ARG A 20 -8.75 30.32 16.04
C ARG A 20 -8.69 29.00 16.81
N TYR A 21 -7.62 28.70 17.50
CA TYR A 21 -7.38 27.40 18.07
C TYR A 21 -7.62 27.39 19.58
N ARG A 22 -8.69 26.72 20.03
CA ARG A 22 -8.99 26.58 21.46
C ARG A 22 -8.18 25.43 22.04
N ILE A 23 -7.30 25.72 22.97
CA ILE A 23 -6.45 24.72 23.62
C ILE A 23 -7.32 23.75 24.43
N ALA A 24 -7.18 22.46 24.15
CA ALA A 24 -7.85 21.39 24.89
C ALA A 24 -6.95 20.86 26.01
N MET A 25 -5.72 20.45 25.70
CA MET A 25 -4.78 19.89 26.66
C MET A 25 -3.35 19.83 26.08
N PRO A 26 -2.31 19.81 26.91
CA PRO A 26 -0.97 19.45 26.45
C PRO A 26 -0.91 17.96 26.11
N ILE A 27 -0.26 17.60 24.98
CA ILE A 27 -0.09 16.21 24.50
C ILE A 27 1.37 15.80 24.33
N GLY A 28 2.31 16.74 24.41
CA GLY A 28 3.74 16.43 24.32
C GLY A 28 4.61 17.53 24.87
N ARG A 29 5.77 17.11 25.44
CA ARG A 29 6.82 18.01 25.92
C ARG A 29 8.17 17.45 25.50
N GLY A 30 8.98 18.23 24.81
CA GLY A 30 10.31 17.86 24.36
C GLY A 30 11.31 18.98 24.52
N GLY A 31 12.58 18.69 24.22
CA GLY A 31 13.66 19.67 24.31
C GLY A 31 13.53 20.88 23.39
N MET A 32 12.73 20.76 22.33
CA MET A 32 12.51 21.79 21.31
C MET A 32 11.18 22.55 21.49
N GLY A 33 10.32 22.17 22.46
CA GLY A 33 9.05 22.87 22.64
C GLY A 33 7.96 22.04 23.30
N ARG A 34 6.72 22.53 23.18
CA ARG A 34 5.52 21.87 23.70
C ARG A 34 4.50 21.66 22.59
N VAL A 35 3.78 20.56 22.67
CA VAL A 35 2.69 20.24 21.73
C VAL A 35 1.36 20.21 22.49
N TYR A 36 0.38 20.92 21.96
CA TYR A 36 -0.97 21.00 22.50
C TYR A 36 -1.98 20.41 21.52
N LEU A 37 -2.98 19.74 22.06
CA LEU A 37 -4.21 19.43 21.35
C LEU A 37 -5.11 20.64 21.41
N ALA A 38 -5.69 21.03 20.26
CA ALA A 38 -6.60 22.17 20.19
C ALA A 38 -7.75 21.93 19.22
N GLU A 39 -8.88 22.59 19.45
CA GLU A 39 -10.02 22.61 18.56
C GLU A 39 -9.91 23.78 17.57
N ASP A 40 -10.03 23.52 16.28
CA ASP A 40 -10.14 24.55 15.24
C ASP A 40 -11.57 25.11 15.24
N THR A 41 -11.76 26.29 15.81
CA THR A 41 -13.08 26.92 15.95
C THR A 41 -13.70 27.33 14.60
N ARG A 42 -12.87 27.47 13.53
CA ARG A 42 -13.34 27.82 12.18
C ARG A 42 -13.73 26.58 11.36
N LEU A 43 -13.30 25.38 11.78
CA LEU A 43 -13.59 24.12 11.11
C LEU A 43 -14.44 23.16 11.98
N GLY A 44 -15.43 23.71 12.69
CA GLY A 44 -16.41 22.92 13.44
C GLY A 44 -15.83 22.10 14.59
N GLY A 45 -14.73 22.56 15.21
CA GLY A 45 -14.08 21.85 16.32
C GLY A 45 -13.13 20.73 15.89
N LYS A 46 -12.71 20.67 14.62
CA LYS A 46 -11.73 19.68 14.16
C LYS A 46 -10.44 19.78 14.98
N MET A 47 -9.98 18.64 15.49
CA MET A 47 -8.80 18.57 16.34
C MET A 47 -7.51 18.84 15.56
N ARG A 48 -6.60 19.61 16.17
CA ARG A 48 -5.29 19.98 15.63
C ARG A 48 -4.21 19.79 16.67
N ALA A 49 -2.98 19.56 16.23
CA ALA A 49 -1.79 19.58 17.06
C ALA A 49 -1.06 20.92 16.86
N LEU A 50 -0.84 21.66 17.94
CA LEU A 50 -0.10 22.92 17.95
C LEU A 50 1.27 22.70 18.57
N LYS A 51 2.33 22.79 17.77
CA LYS A 51 3.71 22.70 18.24
C LYS A 51 4.28 24.10 18.45
N LEU A 52 4.45 24.48 19.72
CA LEU A 52 5.08 25.72 20.11
C LEU A 52 6.58 25.50 20.30
N THR A 53 7.39 26.34 19.68
CA THR A 53 8.86 26.29 19.75
C THR A 53 9.41 27.68 20.01
N ARG A 54 10.65 27.74 20.53
CA ARG A 54 11.40 29.01 20.67
C ARG A 54 12.71 28.90 19.89
N PRO A 55 12.68 29.20 18.56
CA PRO A 55 13.87 29.17 17.72
C PRO A 55 14.96 30.12 18.28
N LEU A 56 16.20 29.72 18.13
CA LEU A 56 17.33 30.57 18.45
C LEU A 56 17.31 31.84 17.57
N PRO A 57 17.87 32.98 18.03
CA PRO A 57 17.85 34.24 17.28
C PRO A 57 18.34 34.11 15.83
N GLU A 58 19.31 33.26 15.57
CA GLU A 58 19.89 32.95 14.26
C GLU A 58 18.92 32.12 13.36
N GLU A 59 18.07 31.30 13.96
CA GLU A 59 17.11 30.42 13.28
C GLU A 59 15.79 31.13 12.95
N ARG A 60 15.48 32.25 13.65
CA ARG A 60 14.23 32.99 13.44
C ARG A 60 14.03 33.47 12.01
N ARG A 61 15.13 33.81 11.30
CA ARG A 61 15.06 34.24 9.89
C ARG A 61 14.77 33.07 8.94
N ALA A 62 15.13 31.85 9.30
CA ALA A 62 14.90 30.67 8.51
C ALA A 62 13.53 30.03 8.76
N PHE A 63 12.85 30.37 9.86
CA PHE A 63 11.60 29.75 10.29
C PHE A 63 10.49 29.85 9.20
N LEU A 64 10.30 31.02 8.62
CA LEU A 64 9.24 31.24 7.64
C LEU A 64 9.45 30.43 6.35
N PRO A 65 10.62 30.46 5.69
CA PRO A 65 10.92 29.62 4.54
C PRO A 65 10.81 28.12 4.82
N GLU A 66 11.19 27.68 6.04
CA GLU A 66 11.09 26.28 6.44
C GLU A 66 9.63 25.86 6.68
N ALA A 67 8.84 26.70 7.36
CA ALA A 67 7.42 26.43 7.56
C ALA A 67 6.65 26.40 6.23
N GLN A 68 6.99 27.27 5.26
CA GLN A 68 6.43 27.23 3.92
C GLN A 68 6.78 25.91 3.21
N LEU A 69 8.05 25.50 3.22
CA LEU A 69 8.46 24.23 2.63
C LEU A 69 7.68 23.06 3.22
N LEU A 70 7.58 23.00 4.54
CA LEU A 70 6.86 21.92 5.22
C LEU A 70 5.35 21.93 4.90
N SER A 71 4.77 23.11 4.64
CA SER A 71 3.35 23.22 4.26
C SER A 71 3.05 22.75 2.83
N GLU A 72 4.07 22.62 1.99
CA GLU A 72 3.96 22.10 0.62
C GLU A 72 4.10 20.55 0.58
N LEU A 73 4.57 19.93 1.67
CA LEU A 73 4.71 18.48 1.74
C LEU A 73 3.34 17.81 1.91
N ASP A 74 3.03 16.88 1.00
CA ASP A 74 1.82 16.05 1.02
C ASP A 74 2.20 14.58 0.89
N HIS A 75 2.12 13.84 1.99
CA HIS A 75 2.46 12.42 2.01
C HIS A 75 1.62 11.69 3.08
N PRO A 76 1.11 10.47 2.81
CA PRO A 76 0.23 9.74 3.73
C PRO A 76 0.87 9.35 5.07
N HIS A 77 2.19 9.43 5.21
CA HIS A 77 2.94 9.16 6.44
C HIS A 77 3.53 10.44 7.06
N LEU A 78 3.00 11.62 6.70
CA LEU A 78 3.32 12.91 7.28
C LEU A 78 2.03 13.61 7.74
N PRO A 79 2.02 14.32 8.87
CA PRO A 79 0.88 15.15 9.24
C PRO A 79 0.83 16.38 8.33
N ALA A 80 -0.35 16.68 7.77
CA ALA A 80 -0.55 17.89 6.99
C ALA A 80 -0.37 19.13 7.86
N ILE A 81 0.43 20.12 7.41
CA ILE A 81 0.52 21.43 8.06
C ILE A 81 -0.68 22.27 7.63
N VAL A 82 -1.38 22.81 8.62
CA VAL A 82 -2.64 23.55 8.43
C VAL A 82 -2.41 25.05 8.51
N ASP A 83 -1.49 25.47 9.39
CA ASP A 83 -1.21 26.89 9.64
C ASP A 83 0.16 27.05 10.33
N TYR A 84 0.74 28.24 10.29
CA TYR A 84 1.95 28.54 11.05
C TYR A 84 1.99 29.99 11.49
N TYR A 85 2.57 30.22 12.67
CA TYR A 85 2.76 31.53 13.29
C TYR A 85 4.24 31.79 13.48
N PRO A 86 4.79 32.84 12.82
CA PRO A 86 6.21 33.17 12.98
C PRO A 86 6.53 33.59 14.42
N PRO A 87 7.83 33.61 14.82
CA PRO A 87 8.22 34.01 16.15
C PRO A 87 7.67 35.38 16.52
N ASP A 88 6.94 35.44 17.63
CA ASP A 88 6.39 36.67 18.21
C ASP A 88 7.47 37.49 18.94
N ALA A 89 7.06 38.58 19.64
CA ALA A 89 7.95 39.44 20.41
C ALA A 89 8.67 38.67 21.54
N SER A 90 8.09 37.58 22.08
CA SER A 90 8.69 36.69 23.07
C SER A 90 9.59 35.63 22.43
N GLY A 91 9.65 35.56 21.12
CA GLY A 91 10.40 34.59 20.31
C GLY A 91 9.71 33.23 20.19
N VAL A 92 8.43 33.13 20.52
CA VAL A 92 7.64 31.90 20.38
C VAL A 92 7.06 31.80 18.98
N ALA A 93 7.30 30.67 18.32
CA ALA A 93 6.72 30.30 17.04
C ALA A 93 5.77 29.10 17.21
N CYS A 94 4.80 28.96 16.33
CA CYS A 94 3.88 27.83 16.35
C CYS A 94 3.67 27.26 14.95
N ILE A 95 3.68 25.92 14.86
CA ILE A 95 3.22 25.17 13.69
C ILE A 95 1.96 24.42 14.09
N VAL A 96 0.89 24.60 13.30
CA VAL A 96 -0.39 23.91 13.47
C VAL A 96 -0.47 22.81 12.43
N MET A 97 -0.71 21.60 12.87
CA MET A 97 -0.73 20.42 12.01
C MET A 97 -1.94 19.51 12.29
N GLU A 98 -2.16 18.58 11.43
CA GLU A 98 -3.15 17.54 11.65
C GLU A 98 -2.87 16.80 12.95
N TYR A 99 -3.91 16.58 13.77
CA TYR A 99 -3.80 15.73 14.94
C TYR A 99 -3.96 14.27 14.54
N ILE A 100 -2.94 13.48 14.83
CA ILE A 100 -2.93 12.03 14.61
C ILE A 100 -3.17 11.34 15.96
N ALA A 101 -4.29 10.63 16.05
CA ALA A 101 -4.58 9.83 17.24
C ALA A 101 -3.75 8.53 17.20
N GLY A 102 -2.96 8.28 18.23
CA GLY A 102 -2.10 7.10 18.34
C GLY A 102 -1.04 7.29 19.41
N ASP A 103 -0.30 6.21 19.68
CA ASP A 103 0.86 6.25 20.58
C ASP A 103 2.12 6.55 19.78
N THR A 104 3.11 7.16 20.40
CA THR A 104 4.45 7.16 19.83
C THR A 104 5.03 5.75 19.80
N LEU A 105 5.92 5.49 18.87
CA LEU A 105 6.63 4.21 18.79
C LEU A 105 7.45 3.97 20.08
N ALA A 106 7.90 5.03 20.75
CA ALA A 106 8.55 4.95 22.07
C ALA A 106 7.59 4.43 23.14
N GLU A 107 6.40 5.04 23.28
CA GLU A 107 5.37 4.62 24.23
C GLU A 107 4.89 3.20 23.96
N ARG A 108 4.72 2.86 22.67
CA ARG A 108 4.35 1.51 22.26
C ARG A 108 5.44 0.50 22.66
N PHE A 109 6.70 0.82 22.42
CA PHE A 109 7.84 -0.03 22.76
C PHE A 109 7.96 -0.26 24.27
N GLU A 110 7.82 0.79 25.08
CA GLU A 110 7.81 0.70 26.55
C GLU A 110 6.62 -0.15 27.05
N ARG A 111 5.42 0.08 26.51
CA ARG A 111 4.20 -0.65 26.88
C ARG A 111 4.32 -2.15 26.64
N TYR A 112 5.03 -2.56 25.59
CA TYR A 112 5.29 -3.97 25.28
C TYR A 112 6.58 -4.52 25.90
N GLY A 113 7.08 -3.88 26.95
CA GLY A 113 8.24 -4.36 27.71
C GLY A 113 9.55 -4.34 26.93
N LEU A 114 9.75 -3.31 26.12
CA LEU A 114 10.91 -3.12 25.24
C LEU A 114 11.08 -4.24 24.20
N ARG A 115 9.96 -4.78 23.70
CA ARG A 115 9.95 -5.86 22.71
C ARG A 115 8.83 -5.66 21.70
N LEU A 116 9.18 -5.50 20.44
CA LEU A 116 8.25 -5.49 19.32
C LEU A 116 8.64 -6.61 18.35
N GLY A 117 7.67 -7.35 17.84
CA GLY A 117 7.91 -8.41 16.86
C GLY A 117 8.49 -7.86 15.55
N PHE A 118 9.39 -8.63 14.94
CA PHE A 118 10.05 -8.26 13.70
C PHE A 118 9.08 -7.83 12.58
N PRO A 119 7.92 -8.49 12.34
CA PRO A 119 6.98 -8.07 11.30
C PRO A 119 6.47 -6.64 11.48
N LEU A 120 6.12 -6.23 12.71
CA LEU A 120 5.68 -4.86 12.99
C LEU A 120 6.81 -3.85 12.77
N VAL A 121 8.02 -4.18 13.23
CA VAL A 121 9.18 -3.30 13.02
C VAL A 121 9.47 -3.14 11.54
N LEU A 122 9.40 -4.21 10.76
CA LEU A 122 9.59 -4.18 9.31
C LEU A 122 8.54 -3.31 8.61
N ASP A 123 7.28 -3.39 9.01
CA ASP A 123 6.21 -2.53 8.48
C ASP A 123 6.47 -1.05 8.76
N VAL A 124 6.88 -0.73 9.98
CA VAL A 124 7.28 0.63 10.38
C VAL A 124 8.46 1.13 9.54
N LEU A 125 9.47 0.29 9.29
CA LEU A 125 10.62 0.65 8.47
C LEU A 125 10.24 0.92 7.01
N ILE A 126 9.35 0.11 6.44
CA ILE A 126 8.83 0.30 5.08
C ILE A 126 8.06 1.62 4.99
N ASP A 127 7.16 1.90 5.94
CA ASP A 127 6.40 3.15 5.98
C ASP A 127 7.33 4.37 6.07
N LEU A 128 8.32 4.34 6.96
CA LEU A 128 9.30 5.41 7.12
C LEU A 128 10.21 5.56 5.90
N THR A 129 10.61 4.46 5.26
CA THR A 129 11.42 4.51 4.04
C THR A 129 10.65 5.16 2.89
N ASN A 130 9.32 4.91 2.77
CA ASN A 130 8.47 5.61 1.80
C ASN A 130 8.45 7.13 2.03
N VAL A 131 8.41 7.57 3.30
CA VAL A 131 8.54 8.99 3.64
C VAL A 131 9.90 9.54 3.22
N LEU A 132 10.97 8.83 3.53
CA LEU A 132 12.32 9.28 3.18
C LEU A 132 12.52 9.36 1.67
N THR A 133 12.03 8.39 0.89
CA THR A 133 12.02 8.46 -0.58
C THR A 133 11.34 9.74 -1.06
N TYR A 134 10.17 10.06 -0.50
CA TYR A 134 9.45 11.28 -0.86
C TYR A 134 10.21 12.55 -0.45
N LEU A 135 10.77 12.63 0.76
CA LEU A 135 11.52 13.80 1.23
C LEU A 135 12.82 14.02 0.43
N HIS A 136 13.54 12.95 0.15
CA HIS A 136 14.78 13.01 -0.61
C HIS A 136 14.55 13.34 -2.09
N SER A 137 13.36 13.07 -2.65
CA SER A 137 13.00 13.45 -4.04
C SER A 137 12.63 14.93 -4.21
N GLN A 138 12.52 15.69 -3.13
CA GLN A 138 12.23 17.13 -3.23
C GLN A 138 13.39 17.89 -3.84
N ALA A 139 13.13 19.05 -4.42
CA ALA A 139 14.15 19.92 -5.02
C ALA A 139 14.22 21.29 -4.30
N PRO A 140 15.22 21.51 -3.44
CA PRO A 140 16.31 20.62 -3.02
C PRO A 140 15.84 19.53 -2.05
N ALA A 141 16.60 18.41 -1.99
CA ALA A 141 16.33 17.29 -1.11
C ALA A 141 16.15 17.71 0.37
N VAL A 142 15.18 17.12 1.03
CA VAL A 142 14.90 17.36 2.45
C VAL A 142 15.43 16.18 3.27
N VAL A 143 16.42 16.42 4.12
CA VAL A 143 17.01 15.43 5.03
C VAL A 143 16.40 15.61 6.41
N PHE A 144 15.84 14.55 7.01
CA PHE A 144 15.08 14.62 8.28
C PHE A 144 15.99 14.75 9.51
N ARG A 145 17.07 13.95 9.62
CA ARG A 145 18.17 14.03 10.59
C ARG A 145 17.87 13.68 12.06
N ASP A 146 16.64 13.44 12.45
CA ASP A 146 16.29 13.11 13.85
C ASP A 146 15.31 11.94 13.94
N LEU A 147 15.61 10.83 13.23
CA LEU A 147 14.85 9.60 13.32
C LEU A 147 15.05 8.94 14.69
N LYS A 148 13.96 8.80 15.44
CA LYS A 148 13.92 8.16 16.76
C LYS A 148 12.51 7.71 17.11
N PRO A 149 12.33 6.77 18.06
CA PRO A 149 10.99 6.25 18.40
C PRO A 149 9.98 7.31 18.84
N ALA A 150 10.42 8.39 19.48
CA ALA A 150 9.55 9.47 19.93
C ALA A 150 9.00 10.33 18.78
N ASN A 151 9.65 10.31 17.60
CA ASN A 151 9.26 11.07 16.42
C ASN A 151 8.43 10.25 15.42
N VAL A 152 8.02 9.05 15.81
CA VAL A 152 7.16 8.18 14.99
C VAL A 152 5.88 7.91 15.78
N LEU A 153 4.73 8.29 15.23
CA LEU A 153 3.40 7.92 15.74
C LEU A 153 2.91 6.66 15.05
N LEU A 154 2.32 5.76 15.80
CA LEU A 154 1.57 4.63 15.28
C LEU A 154 0.08 4.99 15.28
N GLY A 155 -0.43 5.35 14.13
CA GLY A 155 -1.83 5.67 13.91
C GLY A 155 -2.71 4.42 13.79
N GLN A 156 -3.91 4.62 13.27
CA GLN A 156 -4.86 3.52 13.08
C GLN A 156 -4.26 2.43 12.16
N GLY A 157 -4.33 1.17 12.60
CA GLY A 157 -3.77 0.02 11.88
C GLY A 157 -2.25 -0.05 11.92
N ASP A 158 -1.62 0.47 12.98
CA ASP A 158 -0.17 0.51 13.21
C ASP A 158 0.62 1.24 12.10
N LYS A 159 -0.06 2.10 11.33
CA LYS A 159 0.56 2.92 10.30
C LYS A 159 1.55 3.90 10.94
N ALA A 160 2.81 3.83 10.52
CA ALA A 160 3.82 4.75 11.02
C ALA A 160 3.71 6.12 10.34
N ILE A 161 3.66 7.17 11.16
CA ILE A 161 3.60 8.56 10.71
C ILE A 161 4.77 9.30 11.33
N LEU A 162 5.61 9.88 10.48
CA LEU A 162 6.77 10.64 10.90
C LEU A 162 6.33 12.03 11.35
N VAL A 163 6.53 12.31 12.62
CA VAL A 163 6.18 13.60 13.23
C VAL A 163 7.44 14.31 13.71
N ASP A 164 7.28 15.56 14.06
CA ASP A 164 8.34 16.38 14.61
C ASP A 164 9.49 16.70 13.63
N PHE A 165 9.14 17.41 12.55
CA PHE A 165 10.12 18.09 11.72
C PHE A 165 10.82 19.17 12.56
N GLY A 166 11.74 18.74 13.40
CA GLY A 166 12.65 19.62 14.13
C GLY A 166 13.63 20.25 13.16
N ILE A 167 13.17 21.22 12.37
CA ILE A 167 13.96 21.95 11.39
C ILE A 167 14.57 20.99 10.35
N ALA A 168 13.73 20.47 9.46
CA ALA A 168 14.16 19.80 8.24
C ALA A 168 15.00 20.81 7.43
N ARG A 169 16.31 20.68 7.46
CA ARG A 169 17.21 21.61 6.76
C ARG A 169 17.43 21.12 5.34
N ARG A 170 17.21 22.02 4.37
CA ARG A 170 17.55 21.79 2.97
C ARG A 170 19.03 21.45 2.84
N TYR A 171 19.35 20.39 2.10
CA TYR A 171 20.69 20.11 1.64
C TYR A 171 21.24 21.32 0.86
N ARG A 172 22.40 21.83 1.25
CA ARG A 172 23.10 22.91 0.52
C ARG A 172 24.44 22.37 0.03
N GLU A 173 24.56 22.14 -1.26
CA GLU A 173 25.74 21.56 -1.94
C GLU A 173 27.10 22.24 -1.65
N HIS A 174 27.12 23.43 -1.03
CA HIS A 174 28.33 24.22 -0.83
C HIS A 174 28.75 24.43 0.63
N LYS A 175 28.09 23.78 1.61
CA LYS A 175 28.53 23.81 3.01
C LYS A 175 29.34 22.57 3.35
N THR A 176 30.53 22.78 3.93
CA THR A 176 31.44 21.70 4.37
C THR A 176 31.15 21.19 5.77
N SER A 177 30.23 21.78 6.51
CA SER A 177 29.85 21.37 7.87
C SER A 177 28.45 21.81 8.24
N ASP A 178 27.76 21.01 9.05
CA ASP A 178 26.51 21.40 9.72
C ASP A 178 26.78 22.40 10.84
N THR A 179 25.96 23.44 10.95
CA THR A 179 26.18 24.57 11.86
C THR A 179 25.91 24.26 13.35
N LEU A 180 25.42 23.05 13.69
CA LEU A 180 25.15 22.60 15.07
C LEU A 180 25.30 21.07 15.15
N GLN A 181 25.73 20.57 16.32
CA GLN A 181 25.67 19.13 16.63
C GLN A 181 24.19 18.67 16.60
N LEU A 182 23.79 18.07 15.48
CA LEU A 182 22.41 17.62 15.22
C LEU A 182 22.27 16.13 15.48
N GLY A 183 21.12 15.74 16.01
CA GLY A 183 20.74 14.35 16.23
C GLY A 183 20.64 13.98 17.71
N THR A 184 19.77 13.01 17.98
CA THR A 184 19.59 12.46 19.33
C THR A 184 20.69 11.44 19.61
N PRO A 185 21.47 11.56 20.72
CA PRO A 185 22.49 10.57 21.06
C PRO A 185 21.95 9.16 21.03
N GLY A 186 22.64 8.27 20.30
CA GLY A 186 22.25 6.87 20.09
C GLY A 186 21.58 6.58 18.75
N PHE A 187 20.95 7.56 18.11
CA PHE A 187 20.34 7.45 16.78
C PHE A 187 21.07 8.27 15.71
N ALA A 188 21.84 9.29 16.14
CA ALA A 188 22.59 10.17 15.25
C ALA A 188 23.69 9.42 14.48
N ALA A 189 23.81 9.71 13.19
CA ALA A 189 24.85 9.16 12.34
C ALA A 189 26.25 9.67 12.73
N PRO A 190 27.32 8.91 12.44
CA PRO A 190 28.69 9.31 12.79
C PRO A 190 29.09 10.69 12.27
N GLU A 191 28.72 11.05 11.05
CA GLU A 191 28.96 12.36 10.43
C GLU A 191 28.27 13.50 11.20
N GLN A 192 27.04 13.26 11.71
CA GLN A 192 26.35 14.26 12.53
C GLN A 192 27.10 14.54 13.84
N LEU A 193 27.63 13.48 14.46
CA LEU A 193 28.39 13.61 15.71
C LEU A 193 29.75 14.28 15.50
N ARG A 194 30.33 14.14 14.30
CA ARG A 194 31.58 14.81 13.91
C ARG A 194 31.37 16.24 13.40
N GLY A 195 30.10 16.68 13.24
CA GLY A 195 29.76 17.97 12.66
C GLY A 195 30.06 18.07 11.17
N GLU A 196 30.17 16.94 10.48
CA GLU A 196 30.34 16.85 9.05
C GLU A 196 29.00 17.07 8.34
N GLN A 197 29.04 17.26 7.01
CA GLN A 197 27.83 17.47 6.22
C GLN A 197 26.97 16.20 6.17
N SER A 198 25.70 16.33 6.53
CA SER A 198 24.70 15.29 6.37
C SER A 198 24.12 15.28 4.96
N ASP A 199 23.96 14.09 4.38
CA ASP A 199 23.23 13.84 3.14
C ASP A 199 22.02 12.89 3.40
N GLU A 200 21.36 12.44 2.35
CA GLU A 200 20.20 11.54 2.42
C GLU A 200 20.52 10.21 3.12
N ARG A 201 21.76 9.73 3.04
CA ARG A 201 22.23 8.50 3.70
C ARG A 201 22.37 8.63 5.22
N THR A 202 22.38 9.85 5.73
CA THR A 202 22.29 10.14 7.16
C THR A 202 20.97 9.64 7.74
N ASP A 203 19.85 9.83 7.03
CA ASP A 203 18.54 9.32 7.44
C ASP A 203 18.48 7.78 7.37
N LEU A 204 19.16 7.15 6.41
CA LEU A 204 19.23 5.69 6.31
C LEU A 204 19.97 5.08 7.52
N TYR A 205 21.02 5.74 7.99
CA TYR A 205 21.68 5.35 9.26
C TYR A 205 20.72 5.51 10.45
N GLY A 206 20.03 6.65 10.56
CA GLY A 206 19.05 6.90 11.62
C GLY A 206 17.95 5.86 11.65
N LEU A 207 17.46 5.44 10.48
CA LEU A 207 16.47 4.37 10.34
C LEU A 207 17.04 3.00 10.76
N GLY A 208 18.29 2.70 10.41
CA GLY A 208 19.00 1.51 10.89
C GLY A 208 19.19 1.53 12.42
N ALA A 209 19.55 2.67 13.00
CA ALA A 209 19.70 2.82 14.44
C ALA A 209 18.36 2.64 15.19
N LEU A 210 17.27 3.13 14.61
CA LEU A 210 15.90 2.90 15.08
C LEU A 210 15.54 1.40 15.05
N ALA A 211 15.78 0.73 13.92
CA ALA A 211 15.54 -0.70 13.77
C ALA A 211 16.32 -1.53 14.80
N TYR A 212 17.61 -1.25 14.93
CA TYR A 212 18.46 -1.93 15.91
C TYR A 212 17.96 -1.75 17.33
N PHE A 213 17.60 -0.51 17.71
CA PHE A 213 17.06 -0.19 19.03
C PHE A 213 15.81 -1.01 19.35
N LEU A 214 14.85 -1.08 18.42
CA LEU A 214 13.60 -1.81 18.61
C LEU A 214 13.78 -3.34 18.67
N LEU A 215 14.70 -3.87 17.87
CA LEU A 215 14.93 -5.32 17.74
C LEU A 215 15.95 -5.87 18.73
N SER A 216 16.70 -5.00 19.43
CA SER A 216 17.70 -5.41 20.43
C SER A 216 17.25 -5.19 21.88
N GLY A 217 15.98 -4.83 22.11
CA GLY A 217 15.49 -4.53 23.47
C GLY A 217 16.00 -3.20 24.03
N GLY A 218 16.09 -2.17 23.18
CA GLY A 218 16.45 -0.81 23.59
C GLY A 218 17.96 -0.52 23.63
N ARG A 219 18.78 -1.33 22.98
CA ARG A 219 20.23 -1.11 22.90
C ARG A 219 20.58 -0.13 21.78
N PHE A 220 21.58 0.69 21.97
CA PHE A 220 22.06 1.63 20.95
C PHE A 220 23.18 1.01 20.09
N ALA A 221 23.06 1.08 18.77
CA ALA A 221 23.99 0.51 17.81
C ALA A 221 25.44 0.98 18.00
N MET A 222 25.64 2.26 18.36
CA MET A 222 26.96 2.85 18.61
C MET A 222 27.81 2.09 19.65
N ARG A 223 27.17 1.41 20.60
CA ARG A 223 27.85 0.66 21.68
C ARG A 223 28.22 -0.77 21.31
N HIS A 224 27.71 -1.28 20.16
CA HIS A 224 27.83 -2.69 19.78
C HIS A 224 28.42 -2.87 18.38
N ARG A 225 29.35 -2.02 17.98
CA ARG A 225 30.04 -2.12 16.69
C ARG A 225 30.70 -3.48 16.52
N GLY A 226 30.26 -4.25 15.52
CA GLY A 226 30.85 -5.55 15.16
C GLY A 226 30.12 -6.80 15.69
N ALA A 227 29.04 -6.66 16.49
CA ALA A 227 28.27 -7.78 17.03
C ALA A 227 26.76 -7.57 16.91
N ILE A 228 26.30 -7.03 15.76
CA ILE A 228 24.89 -6.68 15.53
C ILE A 228 24.01 -7.92 15.70
N ASP A 229 24.35 -9.04 15.07
CA ASP A 229 23.55 -10.28 15.08
C ASP A 229 23.36 -10.89 16.46
N GLN A 230 24.35 -10.78 17.35
CA GLN A 230 24.28 -11.37 18.70
C GLN A 230 23.31 -10.62 19.64
N ALA A 231 22.92 -9.41 19.29
CA ALA A 231 22.07 -8.57 20.12
C ALA A 231 20.60 -8.54 19.64
N LEU A 232 20.33 -9.04 18.42
CA LEU A 232 18.99 -9.05 17.84
C LEU A 232 18.13 -10.18 18.42
N GLN A 233 16.83 -10.04 18.30
CA GLN A 233 15.86 -11.08 18.66
C GLN A 233 16.00 -12.30 17.71
N GLU A 234 15.63 -13.49 18.19
CA GLU A 234 15.78 -14.75 17.45
C GLU A 234 14.91 -14.83 16.18
N ASP A 235 13.84 -14.03 16.09
CA ASP A 235 12.90 -13.97 14.96
C ASP A 235 13.35 -13.06 13.81
N VAL A 236 14.53 -12.43 13.94
CA VAL A 236 15.08 -11.54 12.91
C VAL A 236 15.80 -12.34 11.82
N PRO A 237 15.38 -12.26 10.55
CA PRO A 237 16.02 -12.96 9.45
C PRO A 237 17.48 -12.52 9.22
N ALA A 238 18.34 -13.46 8.79
CA ALA A 238 19.74 -13.18 8.51
C ALA A 238 19.94 -12.11 7.41
N ASP A 239 19.11 -12.13 6.37
CA ASP A 239 19.15 -11.15 5.27
C ASP A 239 18.85 -9.73 5.78
N PHE A 240 17.92 -9.59 6.74
CA PHE A 240 17.67 -8.31 7.38
C PHE A 240 18.85 -7.87 8.26
N SER A 241 19.48 -8.79 8.98
CA SER A 241 20.69 -8.50 9.78
C SER A 241 21.83 -7.96 8.92
N LEU A 242 22.04 -8.54 7.74
CA LEU A 242 23.03 -8.05 6.76
C LEU A 242 22.70 -6.65 6.24
N LEU A 243 21.44 -6.42 5.88
CA LEU A 243 20.97 -5.09 5.46
C LEU A 243 21.14 -4.05 6.58
N LEU A 244 20.76 -4.42 7.80
CA LEU A 244 20.92 -3.57 8.99
C LEU A 244 22.39 -3.21 9.23
N GLY A 245 23.31 -4.16 9.02
CA GLY A 245 24.76 -3.92 9.07
C GLY A 245 25.20 -2.86 8.07
N ARG A 246 24.69 -2.88 6.84
CA ARG A 246 24.95 -1.86 5.82
C ARG A 246 24.36 -0.50 6.21
N MET A 247 23.13 -0.46 6.68
CA MET A 247 22.49 0.79 7.13
C MET A 247 23.30 1.46 8.25
N LEU A 248 23.89 0.69 9.14
CA LEU A 248 24.71 1.15 10.30
C LEU A 248 26.19 1.34 9.97
N ALA A 249 26.59 1.26 8.71
CA ALA A 249 27.97 1.48 8.30
C ALA A 249 28.47 2.88 8.72
N VAL A 250 29.72 2.96 9.19
CA VAL A 250 30.34 4.20 9.64
C VAL A 250 30.51 5.16 8.48
N GLU A 251 31.02 4.65 7.36
CA GLU A 251 31.19 5.42 6.14
C GLU A 251 29.88 5.46 5.35
N GLN A 252 29.49 6.65 4.92
CA GLN A 252 28.28 6.85 4.12
C GLN A 252 28.28 6.05 2.82
N ALA A 253 29.45 5.82 2.21
CA ALA A 253 29.60 5.09 0.95
C ALA A 253 29.22 3.60 1.06
N ASP A 254 29.32 3.01 2.25
CA ASP A 254 29.03 1.59 2.52
C ASP A 254 27.55 1.36 2.85
N ARG A 255 26.76 2.43 3.01
CA ARG A 255 25.30 2.36 3.23
C ARG A 255 24.55 2.14 1.93
N PRO A 256 23.26 1.73 1.97
CA PRO A 256 22.39 1.79 0.79
C PRO A 256 22.48 3.16 0.12
N ARG A 257 22.43 3.21 -1.21
CA ARG A 257 22.70 4.43 -1.99
C ARG A 257 21.56 5.45 -1.87
N SER A 258 20.33 4.96 -1.71
CA SER A 258 19.13 5.79 -1.61
C SER A 258 18.05 5.10 -0.77
N ALA A 259 17.03 5.87 -0.38
CA ALA A 259 15.83 5.33 0.24
C ALA A 259 15.07 4.38 -0.68
N ASP A 260 15.11 4.58 -2.01
CA ASP A 260 14.48 3.69 -2.99
C ASP A 260 15.13 2.30 -2.99
N GLU A 261 16.47 2.23 -3.02
CA GLU A 261 17.21 0.95 -2.92
C GLU A 261 16.86 0.23 -1.61
N LEU A 262 16.85 0.97 -0.50
CA LEU A 262 16.49 0.41 0.80
C LEU A 262 15.04 -0.11 0.82
N LEU A 263 14.09 0.62 0.21
CA LEU A 263 12.68 0.23 0.13
C LEU A 263 12.50 -1.07 -0.66
N GLU A 264 13.25 -1.24 -1.74
CA GLU A 264 13.23 -2.48 -2.53
C GLU A 264 13.73 -3.67 -1.71
N GLU A 265 14.83 -3.51 -0.95
CA GLU A 265 15.39 -4.58 -0.10
C GLU A 265 14.45 -4.94 1.06
N LEU A 266 13.89 -3.94 1.77
CA LEU A 266 12.91 -4.19 2.84
C LEU A 266 11.64 -4.86 2.33
N SER A 267 11.16 -4.45 1.15
CA SER A 267 9.98 -5.05 0.52
C SER A 267 10.23 -6.51 0.13
N ARG A 268 11.43 -6.84 -0.32
CA ARG A 268 11.84 -8.22 -0.61
C ARG A 268 11.83 -9.07 0.66
N ILE A 269 12.45 -8.60 1.76
CA ILE A 269 12.45 -9.31 3.04
C ILE A 269 11.02 -9.52 3.56
N LYS A 270 10.14 -8.52 3.38
CA LYS A 270 8.73 -8.67 3.75
C LYS A 270 8.01 -9.76 2.96
N LEU A 271 8.29 -9.89 1.67
CA LEU A 271 7.74 -10.94 0.82
C LEU A 271 8.19 -12.34 1.26
N GLU A 272 9.44 -12.48 1.64
CA GLU A 272 10.01 -13.73 2.16
C GLU A 272 9.37 -14.15 3.50
N LEU A 273 9.16 -13.20 4.40
CA LEU A 273 8.49 -13.44 5.70
C LEU A 273 7.04 -13.90 5.60
N VAL A 274 6.31 -13.48 4.59
CA VAL A 274 4.88 -13.84 4.43
C VAL A 274 4.73 -15.28 3.92
N GLY A 275 5.81 -16.09 3.90
CA GLY A 275 5.75 -17.50 3.53
C GLY A 275 5.54 -17.73 2.03
N LEU A 276 6.00 -16.80 1.21
CA LEU A 276 6.29 -17.03 -0.19
C LEU A 276 7.67 -17.68 -0.32
N ASP A 277 8.05 -18.48 0.69
CA ASP A 277 9.25 -19.31 0.73
C ASP A 277 9.22 -20.37 -0.38
N GLY A 278 9.67 -19.98 -1.53
CA GLY A 278 9.89 -20.79 -2.71
C GLY A 278 10.94 -20.16 -3.62
N PHE A 279 11.62 -19.08 -3.18
CA PHE A 279 12.58 -18.37 -4.03
C PHE A 279 13.98 -18.27 -3.39
N SER A 280 14.80 -19.30 -3.61
CA SER A 280 16.26 -19.26 -3.46
C SER A 280 16.93 -18.30 -4.48
N PRO A 281 18.15 -17.76 -4.20
CA PRO A 281 18.87 -16.83 -5.09
C PRO A 281 19.26 -17.36 -6.49
N SER A 282 19.11 -18.64 -6.77
CA SER A 282 19.15 -19.16 -8.16
C SER A 282 17.96 -18.66 -9.00
N ALA A 283 16.95 -18.07 -8.35
CA ALA A 283 15.72 -17.58 -8.94
C ALA A 283 15.84 -16.16 -9.57
N ALA A 284 16.94 -15.45 -9.47
CA ALA A 284 17.11 -14.22 -10.23
C ALA A 284 17.14 -14.50 -11.75
N GLN A 285 17.64 -15.66 -12.14
CA GLN A 285 17.51 -16.17 -13.53
C GLN A 285 16.15 -16.81 -13.81
N GLU A 286 15.51 -17.41 -12.79
CA GLU A 286 14.15 -17.93 -12.87
C GLU A 286 13.08 -16.82 -12.77
N GLN A 287 13.34 -15.68 -12.12
CA GLN A 287 12.43 -14.51 -12.13
C GLN A 287 12.35 -13.83 -13.49
N GLU A 288 13.40 -13.82 -14.30
CA GLU A 288 13.30 -13.41 -15.69
C GLU A 288 12.49 -14.42 -16.52
N GLN A 289 12.56 -15.70 -16.20
CA GLN A 289 11.73 -16.76 -16.79
C GLN A 289 10.29 -16.79 -16.23
N SER A 290 10.10 -16.54 -14.91
CA SER A 290 8.76 -16.44 -14.29
C SER A 290 8.00 -15.16 -14.67
N ARG A 291 8.70 -14.09 -15.05
CA ARG A 291 8.10 -12.89 -15.67
C ARG A 291 7.51 -13.18 -17.06
N ALA A 292 7.99 -14.23 -17.72
CA ALA A 292 7.43 -14.73 -18.99
C ALA A 292 6.19 -15.62 -18.80
N ASP A 293 5.92 -16.13 -17.58
CA ASP A 293 4.92 -17.20 -17.35
C ASP A 293 3.66 -16.76 -16.59
N THR A 294 3.44 -15.46 -16.29
CA THR A 294 2.16 -15.00 -15.71
C THR A 294 1.04 -15.16 -16.73
N ARG A 295 0.09 -16.04 -16.46
CA ARG A 295 -1.10 -16.21 -17.30
C ARG A 295 -2.20 -15.24 -16.90
N VAL A 296 -2.77 -14.57 -17.87
CA VAL A 296 -3.87 -13.61 -17.68
C VAL A 296 -5.15 -14.18 -18.29
N ILE A 297 -6.19 -14.30 -17.45
CA ILE A 297 -7.51 -14.73 -17.88
C ILE A 297 -8.45 -13.54 -17.79
N ALA A 298 -8.97 -13.11 -18.92
CA ALA A 298 -10.01 -12.10 -18.95
C ALA A 298 -11.38 -12.75 -18.80
N LEU A 299 -12.11 -12.38 -17.75
CA LEU A 299 -13.51 -12.76 -17.57
C LEU A 299 -14.38 -11.62 -18.07
N VAL A 300 -15.16 -11.88 -19.08
CA VAL A 300 -16.00 -10.90 -19.76
C VAL A 300 -17.46 -11.34 -19.74
N SER A 301 -18.39 -10.41 -19.54
CA SER A 301 -19.83 -10.69 -19.59
C SER A 301 -20.32 -10.56 -21.02
N ALA A 302 -21.03 -11.57 -21.55
CA ALA A 302 -21.64 -11.50 -22.87
C ALA A 302 -22.62 -10.30 -23.02
N TYR A 303 -23.12 -9.80 -21.89
CA TYR A 303 -23.98 -8.63 -21.76
C TYR A 303 -24.00 -8.14 -20.29
N PRO A 304 -24.43 -6.90 -20.01
CA PRO A 304 -24.50 -6.39 -18.65
C PRO A 304 -25.34 -7.29 -17.73
N GLY A 305 -24.76 -7.67 -16.59
CA GLY A 305 -25.38 -8.52 -15.58
C GLY A 305 -25.33 -10.04 -15.88
N ALA A 306 -24.57 -10.51 -16.88
CA ALA A 306 -24.35 -11.94 -17.13
C ALA A 306 -23.50 -12.62 -16.05
N GLY A 307 -22.74 -11.85 -15.25
CA GLY A 307 -22.09 -12.32 -14.03
C GLY A 307 -20.61 -12.66 -14.16
N ALA A 308 -19.84 -11.90 -14.96
CA ALA A 308 -18.38 -12.08 -15.02
C ALA A 308 -17.74 -11.86 -13.66
N THR A 309 -18.11 -10.81 -12.91
CA THR A 309 -17.61 -10.54 -11.55
C THR A 309 -17.93 -11.70 -10.59
N PHE A 310 -19.14 -12.28 -10.69
CA PHE A 310 -19.48 -13.49 -9.92
C PHE A 310 -18.58 -14.67 -10.28
N ALA A 311 -18.36 -14.92 -11.58
CA ALA A 311 -17.49 -16.00 -12.06
C ALA A 311 -16.02 -15.77 -11.63
N SER A 312 -15.55 -14.51 -11.64
CA SER A 312 -14.23 -14.10 -11.16
C SER A 312 -14.05 -14.42 -9.67
N LEU A 313 -15.02 -14.07 -8.84
CA LEU A 313 -15.01 -14.35 -7.40
C LEU A 313 -15.12 -15.85 -7.11
N ALA A 314 -15.97 -16.59 -7.83
CA ALA A 314 -16.11 -18.04 -7.70
C ALA A 314 -14.81 -18.77 -8.08
N LEU A 315 -14.15 -18.33 -9.16
CA LEU A 315 -12.87 -18.89 -9.59
C LEU A 315 -11.76 -18.55 -8.61
N SER A 316 -11.70 -17.29 -8.11
CA SER A 316 -10.76 -16.87 -7.08
C SER A 316 -10.94 -17.68 -5.79
N ALA A 317 -12.16 -17.86 -5.29
CA ALA A 317 -12.45 -18.67 -4.13
C ALA A 317 -12.03 -20.15 -4.33
N THR A 318 -12.25 -20.71 -5.53
CA THR A 318 -11.85 -22.07 -5.87
C THR A 318 -10.32 -22.24 -5.91
N LEU A 319 -9.60 -21.28 -6.49
CA LEU A 319 -8.13 -21.25 -6.49
C LEU A 319 -7.58 -21.11 -5.07
N GLY A 320 -8.17 -20.21 -4.29
CA GLY A 320 -7.80 -19.98 -2.89
C GLY A 320 -7.96 -21.23 -2.02
N SER A 321 -9.07 -21.99 -2.20
CA SER A 321 -9.28 -23.25 -1.48
C SER A 321 -8.24 -24.35 -1.82
N GLN A 322 -7.57 -24.23 -2.95
CA GLN A 322 -6.48 -25.12 -3.39
C GLN A 322 -5.09 -24.50 -3.11
N SER A 323 -5.01 -23.42 -2.33
CA SER A 323 -3.78 -22.69 -2.03
C SER A 323 -2.98 -22.27 -3.28
N LYS A 324 -3.67 -22.05 -4.42
CA LYS A 324 -3.04 -21.60 -5.67
C LYS A 324 -2.91 -20.07 -5.66
N ALA A 325 -1.68 -19.58 -5.71
CA ALA A 325 -1.39 -18.16 -5.75
C ALA A 325 -1.96 -17.52 -7.02
N HIS A 326 -2.74 -16.44 -6.86
CA HIS A 326 -3.34 -15.71 -7.96
C HIS A 326 -3.67 -14.25 -7.57
N ALA A 327 -3.90 -13.42 -8.57
CA ALA A 327 -4.46 -12.08 -8.37
C ALA A 327 -5.84 -11.96 -9.05
N LEU A 328 -6.74 -11.22 -8.42
CA LEU A 328 -7.99 -10.76 -9.02
C LEU A 328 -7.91 -9.24 -9.20
N VAL A 329 -7.91 -8.80 -10.44
CA VAL A 329 -7.76 -7.40 -10.85
C VAL A 329 -9.06 -6.94 -11.48
N GLU A 330 -9.64 -5.86 -10.98
CA GLU A 330 -10.78 -5.20 -11.60
C GLU A 330 -10.30 -4.31 -12.75
N CYS A 331 -10.87 -4.51 -13.95
CA CYS A 331 -10.44 -3.78 -15.14
C CYS A 331 -10.93 -2.33 -15.08
N PRO A 332 -10.05 -1.33 -15.25
CA PRO A 332 -10.44 0.08 -15.30
C PRO A 332 -11.45 0.41 -16.40
N GLY A 333 -12.23 1.45 -16.14
CA GLY A 333 -13.27 1.92 -17.06
C GLY A 333 -14.68 1.46 -16.67
N GLY A 334 -14.85 0.61 -15.62
CA GLY A 334 -16.11 0.19 -15.00
C GLY A 334 -16.44 0.93 -13.71
N ASP A 335 -17.60 0.62 -13.15
CA ASP A 335 -17.92 0.95 -11.77
C ASP A 335 -17.06 0.08 -10.86
N ALA A 336 -16.62 0.63 -9.72
CA ALA A 336 -15.79 -0.08 -8.75
C ALA A 336 -16.65 -1.03 -7.90
N GLU A 337 -16.96 -2.21 -8.45
CA GLU A 337 -17.80 -3.20 -7.78
C GLU A 337 -17.03 -4.08 -6.79
N LEU A 338 -15.80 -4.47 -7.13
CA LEU A 338 -15.02 -5.43 -6.36
C LEU A 338 -14.70 -4.91 -4.95
N PHE A 339 -14.41 -3.62 -4.81
CA PHE A 339 -14.17 -2.99 -3.51
C PHE A 339 -15.39 -3.13 -2.57
N ALA A 340 -16.58 -2.85 -3.07
CA ALA A 340 -17.81 -2.97 -2.30
C ALA A 340 -18.15 -4.44 -1.98
N LEU A 341 -18.03 -5.35 -2.96
CA LEU A 341 -18.33 -6.78 -2.82
C LEU A 341 -17.44 -7.47 -1.77
N LEU A 342 -16.20 -7.01 -1.60
CA LEU A 342 -15.26 -7.50 -0.60
C LEU A 342 -15.29 -6.70 0.71
N ASN A 343 -16.23 -5.75 0.87
CA ASN A 343 -16.33 -4.84 2.02
C ASN A 343 -15.00 -4.09 2.28
N GLY A 344 -14.48 -3.48 1.22
CA GLY A 344 -13.16 -2.84 1.22
C GLY A 344 -13.00 -1.74 2.26
N GLU A 345 -14.10 -1.01 2.61
CA GLU A 345 -14.08 0.00 3.67
C GLU A 345 -13.59 -0.55 5.02
N ARG A 346 -13.92 -1.81 5.32
CA ARG A 346 -13.57 -2.47 6.59
C ARG A 346 -12.37 -3.41 6.49
N ARG A 347 -12.16 -4.03 5.33
CA ARG A 347 -11.24 -5.17 5.18
C ARG A 347 -9.99 -4.84 4.36
N MET A 348 -10.05 -3.88 3.43
CA MET A 348 -8.91 -3.52 2.61
C MET A 348 -7.86 -2.81 3.46
N PRO A 349 -6.61 -3.30 3.51
CA PRO A 349 -5.53 -2.57 4.15
C PRO A 349 -5.39 -1.18 3.53
N LYS A 350 -5.24 -0.14 4.35
CA LYS A 350 -5.12 1.25 3.88
C LYS A 350 -3.94 1.46 2.92
N SER A 351 -2.90 0.66 3.08
CA SER A 351 -1.71 0.66 2.22
C SER A 351 -1.90 -0.12 0.91
N ALA A 352 -2.99 -0.89 0.77
CA ALA A 352 -3.17 -1.70 -0.42
C ALA A 352 -3.42 -0.85 -1.67
N VAL A 353 -2.94 -1.35 -2.78
CA VAL A 353 -2.93 -0.64 -4.06
C VAL A 353 -4.22 -0.92 -4.82
N PHE A 354 -4.81 0.14 -5.39
CA PHE A 354 -5.94 0.05 -6.33
C PHE A 354 -5.44 -0.15 -7.76
N ALA A 355 -6.22 -0.87 -8.57
CA ALA A 355 -5.98 -0.92 -10.02
C ALA A 355 -6.25 0.45 -10.65
N ARG A 356 -5.39 0.88 -11.60
CA ARG A 356 -5.49 2.17 -12.30
C ARG A 356 -5.30 1.97 -13.80
N ALA A 357 -6.00 2.76 -14.59
CA ALA A 357 -5.93 2.69 -16.04
C ALA A 357 -4.52 2.98 -16.62
N ASP A 358 -3.74 3.85 -15.96
CA ASP A 358 -2.39 4.22 -16.37
C ASP A 358 -1.32 3.17 -16.04
N GLY A 359 -1.63 2.17 -15.18
CA GLY A 359 -0.70 1.11 -14.79
C GLY A 359 0.56 1.59 -14.07
N ARG A 360 0.55 2.82 -13.54
CA ARG A 360 1.71 3.42 -12.88
C ARG A 360 1.76 3.19 -11.37
N GLN A 361 0.75 2.52 -10.81
CA GLN A 361 0.72 2.15 -9.40
C GLN A 361 1.80 1.10 -9.08
N ALA A 362 2.20 1.06 -7.80
CA ALA A 362 3.03 -0.03 -7.28
C ALA A 362 2.31 -1.38 -7.40
N THR A 363 3.05 -2.47 -7.34
CA THR A 363 2.47 -3.83 -7.31
C THR A 363 2.21 -4.31 -5.89
N VAL A 364 2.84 -3.69 -4.91
CA VAL A 364 2.74 -3.98 -3.48
C VAL A 364 2.62 -2.65 -2.71
N PRO A 365 1.97 -2.65 -1.53
CA PRO A 365 1.31 -3.80 -0.89
C PRO A 365 -0.04 -4.14 -1.56
N ALA A 366 -0.26 -5.43 -1.80
CA ALA A 366 -1.54 -5.92 -2.31
C ALA A 366 -2.52 -6.18 -1.16
N TRP A 367 -3.83 -6.10 -1.43
CA TRP A 367 -4.83 -6.65 -0.52
C TRP A 367 -4.84 -8.17 -0.63
N ARG A 368 -4.28 -8.89 0.35
CA ARG A 368 -4.15 -10.34 0.33
C ARG A 368 -5.09 -11.03 1.31
N GLU A 369 -5.68 -12.14 0.84
CA GLU A 369 -6.43 -13.08 1.67
C GLU A 369 -6.01 -14.52 1.28
N GLY A 370 -5.21 -15.14 2.12
CA GLY A 370 -4.61 -16.43 1.79
C GLY A 370 -3.78 -16.37 0.51
N ALA A 371 -4.08 -17.24 -0.45
CA ALA A 371 -3.39 -17.29 -1.74
C ALA A 371 -3.87 -16.25 -2.77
N ALA A 372 -4.92 -15.48 -2.47
CA ALA A 372 -5.49 -14.47 -3.35
C ALA A 372 -4.92 -13.08 -3.07
N ALA A 373 -4.63 -12.31 -4.12
CA ALA A 373 -4.32 -10.88 -4.05
C ALA A 373 -5.41 -10.10 -4.83
N TYR A 374 -6.04 -9.12 -4.20
CA TYR A 374 -7.12 -8.33 -4.79
C TYR A 374 -6.64 -6.93 -5.14
N TYR A 375 -7.00 -6.48 -6.34
CA TYR A 375 -6.71 -5.13 -6.85
C TYR A 375 -8.01 -4.52 -7.39
N PRO A 376 -8.88 -3.99 -6.50
CA PRO A 376 -10.11 -3.32 -6.90
C PRO A 376 -9.83 -1.96 -7.54
N LEU A 377 -10.82 -1.38 -8.18
CA LEU A 377 -10.83 0.03 -8.57
C LEU A 377 -11.13 0.92 -7.34
N ARG A 378 -10.70 2.17 -7.40
CA ARG A 378 -11.02 3.14 -6.35
C ARG A 378 -12.48 3.59 -6.46
N PRO A 379 -13.31 3.45 -5.41
CA PRO A 379 -14.75 3.71 -5.50
C PRO A 379 -15.10 5.18 -5.74
N GLU A 380 -14.21 6.11 -5.42
CA GLU A 380 -14.41 7.56 -5.60
C GLU A 380 -14.03 8.05 -7.00
N GLU A 381 -13.36 7.24 -7.80
CA GLU A 381 -13.04 7.57 -9.18
C GLU A 381 -14.29 7.41 -10.04
N VAL A 382 -14.94 8.53 -10.37
CA VAL A 382 -16.01 8.56 -11.39
C VAL A 382 -15.43 7.93 -12.67
N PRO A 383 -16.13 6.98 -13.30
CA PRO A 383 -15.70 6.42 -14.57
C PRO A 383 -15.60 7.58 -15.58
N ALA A 384 -14.40 8.12 -15.75
CA ALA A 384 -14.20 9.13 -16.77
C ALA A 384 -14.42 8.43 -18.12
N VAL A 385 -15.28 8.98 -18.96
CA VAL A 385 -15.70 8.48 -20.27
C VAL A 385 -14.52 8.13 -21.19
N ASN A 386 -13.29 8.60 -20.85
CA ASN A 386 -12.07 8.45 -21.63
C ASN A 386 -10.91 7.74 -20.89
N ARG A 387 -11.11 7.11 -19.73
CA ARG A 387 -10.04 6.34 -19.05
C ARG A 387 -10.04 4.88 -19.47
N GLU A 388 -9.62 4.66 -20.69
CA GLU A 388 -9.41 3.33 -21.24
C GLU A 388 -8.15 2.67 -20.65
N PRO A 389 -8.16 1.32 -20.50
CA PRO A 389 -6.97 0.62 -20.04
C PRO A 389 -5.78 0.84 -20.98
N GLY A 390 -4.71 1.43 -20.46
CA GLY A 390 -3.50 1.73 -21.22
C GLY A 390 -2.57 0.52 -21.35
N LYS A 391 -1.58 0.62 -22.26
CA LYS A 391 -0.55 -0.43 -22.45
C LYS A 391 0.23 -0.71 -21.16
N GLU A 392 0.44 0.28 -20.32
CA GLU A 392 1.19 0.15 -19.07
C GLU A 392 0.46 -0.71 -18.04
N LEU A 393 -0.88 -0.71 -18.03
CA LEU A 393 -1.66 -1.62 -17.18
C LEU A 393 -1.37 -3.08 -17.48
N GLY A 394 -1.25 -3.47 -18.75
CA GLY A 394 -0.89 -4.84 -19.14
C GLY A 394 0.51 -5.24 -18.66
N LYS A 395 1.47 -4.32 -18.73
CA LYS A 395 2.82 -4.53 -18.18
C LYS A 395 2.80 -4.65 -16.65
N TRP A 396 2.00 -3.81 -15.98
CA TRP A 396 1.84 -3.86 -14.54
C TRP A 396 1.23 -5.19 -14.08
N ILE A 397 0.18 -5.68 -14.74
CA ILE A 397 -0.44 -6.98 -14.44
C ILE A 397 0.59 -8.11 -14.48
N ARG A 398 1.47 -8.13 -15.47
CA ARG A 398 2.53 -9.15 -15.60
C ARG A 398 3.66 -8.99 -14.57
N ARG A 399 3.74 -7.85 -13.86
CA ARG A 399 4.70 -7.60 -12.78
C ARG A 399 4.15 -7.94 -11.39
N LEU A 400 2.90 -8.41 -11.27
CA LEU A 400 2.30 -8.75 -9.96
C LEU A 400 2.97 -9.93 -9.26
N GLY A 401 3.85 -10.67 -9.94
CA GLY A 401 4.63 -11.77 -9.36
C GLY A 401 3.78 -12.96 -8.93
N VAL A 402 2.64 -13.17 -9.58
CA VAL A 402 1.76 -14.33 -9.37
C VAL A 402 1.64 -15.14 -10.64
N PRO A 403 1.50 -16.48 -10.57
CA PRO A 403 1.41 -17.33 -11.76
C PRO A 403 0.12 -17.13 -12.54
N LEU A 404 -0.93 -16.60 -11.92
CA LEU A 404 -2.25 -16.45 -12.52
C LEU A 404 -2.87 -15.11 -12.14
N VAL A 405 -3.40 -14.39 -13.14
CA VAL A 405 -4.19 -13.18 -12.95
C VAL A 405 -5.58 -13.38 -13.55
N LEU A 406 -6.59 -13.17 -12.73
CA LEU A 406 -7.98 -13.06 -13.14
C LEU A 406 -8.28 -11.58 -13.40
N LEU A 407 -8.54 -11.20 -14.64
CA LEU A 407 -8.90 -9.84 -15.03
C LEU A 407 -10.42 -9.76 -15.19
N ASP A 408 -11.10 -9.13 -14.25
CA ASP A 408 -12.55 -8.89 -14.31
C ASP A 408 -12.84 -7.68 -15.20
N VAL A 409 -13.29 -7.94 -16.41
CA VAL A 409 -13.59 -6.91 -17.43
C VAL A 409 -15.07 -6.55 -17.44
N SER A 410 -15.92 -7.42 -16.91
CA SER A 410 -17.37 -7.26 -16.94
C SER A 410 -17.92 -7.09 -18.37
N SER A 411 -18.85 -6.16 -18.63
CA SER A 411 -19.48 -5.97 -19.95
C SER A 411 -18.80 -4.90 -20.82
N ARG A 412 -17.74 -4.25 -20.36
CA ARG A 412 -17.12 -3.12 -21.07
C ARG A 412 -16.23 -3.50 -22.24
N TRP A 413 -15.96 -4.76 -22.44
CA TRP A 413 -15.20 -5.25 -23.58
C TRP A 413 -15.84 -4.89 -24.95
N GLU A 414 -17.13 -4.57 -25.00
CA GLU A 414 -17.81 -4.06 -26.22
C GLU A 414 -17.22 -2.72 -26.69
N HIS A 415 -16.55 -1.97 -25.81
CA HIS A 415 -15.83 -0.77 -26.21
C HIS A 415 -14.53 -1.13 -26.95
N PRO A 416 -14.26 -0.59 -28.15
CA PRO A 416 -13.15 -1.03 -29.01
C PRO A 416 -11.78 -1.02 -28.34
N ALA A 417 -11.49 0.00 -27.52
CA ALA A 417 -10.22 0.10 -26.83
C ALA A 417 -10.06 -0.92 -25.70
N THR A 418 -11.14 -1.23 -24.98
CA THR A 418 -11.13 -2.29 -23.97
C THR A 418 -11.00 -3.66 -24.63
N MET A 419 -11.69 -3.91 -25.75
CA MET A 419 -11.54 -5.13 -26.52
C MET A 419 -10.09 -5.32 -26.97
N ASP A 420 -9.49 -4.30 -27.58
CA ASP A 420 -8.09 -4.35 -28.02
C ASP A 420 -7.12 -4.54 -26.84
N TYR A 421 -7.40 -3.93 -25.69
CA TYR A 421 -6.63 -4.14 -24.46
C TYR A 421 -6.73 -5.60 -23.97
N VAL A 422 -7.94 -6.16 -23.89
CA VAL A 422 -8.16 -7.58 -23.49
C VAL A 422 -7.39 -8.50 -24.44
N LEU A 423 -7.53 -8.31 -25.74
CA LEU A 423 -6.88 -9.13 -26.77
C LEU A 423 -5.36 -8.97 -26.84
N ARG A 424 -4.77 -7.94 -26.24
CA ARG A 424 -3.32 -7.79 -26.10
C ARG A 424 -2.77 -8.33 -24.79
N THR A 425 -3.63 -8.45 -23.76
CA THR A 425 -3.19 -8.74 -22.39
C THR A 425 -3.51 -10.16 -21.98
N ALA A 426 -4.68 -10.69 -22.39
CA ALA A 426 -5.16 -11.99 -21.98
C ALA A 426 -4.51 -13.14 -22.76
N ASP A 427 -4.21 -14.22 -22.05
CA ASP A 427 -3.80 -15.51 -22.62
C ASP A 427 -5.01 -16.45 -22.80
N LEU A 428 -6.12 -16.14 -22.12
CA LEU A 428 -7.40 -16.82 -22.23
C LEU A 428 -8.56 -15.83 -22.02
N VAL A 429 -9.59 -15.90 -22.83
CA VAL A 429 -10.83 -15.12 -22.70
C VAL A 429 -11.97 -16.05 -22.30
N ALA A 430 -12.57 -15.81 -21.13
CA ALA A 430 -13.73 -16.55 -20.64
C ALA A 430 -14.98 -15.66 -20.75
N LEU A 431 -15.91 -16.02 -21.64
CA LEU A 431 -17.14 -15.28 -21.85
C LEU A 431 -18.26 -15.87 -21.00
N VAL A 432 -18.85 -15.08 -20.15
CA VAL A 432 -19.90 -15.49 -19.21
C VAL A 432 -21.26 -15.05 -19.69
N ALA A 433 -22.22 -16.00 -19.77
CA ALA A 433 -23.61 -15.73 -20.13
C ALA A 433 -24.58 -16.47 -19.20
N ASP A 434 -25.74 -15.87 -18.91
CA ASP A 434 -26.78 -16.43 -18.03
C ASP A 434 -27.97 -17.02 -18.84
N CYS A 435 -28.94 -17.57 -18.12
CA CYS A 435 -30.09 -18.26 -18.72
C CYS A 435 -31.25 -17.32 -19.17
N TYR A 436 -31.08 -15.99 -19.09
CA TYR A 436 -32.17 -15.08 -19.49
C TYR A 436 -32.23 -14.86 -21.00
N PRO A 437 -33.22 -15.44 -21.74
CA PRO A 437 -33.25 -15.45 -23.20
C PRO A 437 -33.36 -14.05 -23.81
N ALA A 438 -34.04 -13.12 -23.16
CA ALA A 438 -34.18 -11.73 -23.63
C ALA A 438 -32.84 -11.00 -23.82
N LYS A 439 -31.77 -11.49 -23.21
CA LYS A 439 -30.43 -10.92 -23.32
C LYS A 439 -29.60 -11.51 -24.45
N TRP A 440 -30.03 -12.62 -25.06
CA TRP A 440 -29.37 -13.32 -26.16
C TRP A 440 -29.77 -12.75 -27.53
N SER A 441 -29.72 -11.44 -27.70
CA SER A 441 -30.05 -10.81 -29.00
C SER A 441 -29.02 -11.15 -30.08
N PRO A 442 -29.44 -11.19 -31.37
CA PRO A 442 -28.53 -11.47 -32.50
C PRO A 442 -27.31 -10.50 -32.53
N ARG A 443 -27.52 -9.24 -32.18
CA ARG A 443 -26.43 -8.26 -32.09
C ARG A 443 -25.36 -8.65 -31.07
N ARG A 444 -25.77 -9.13 -29.88
CA ARG A 444 -24.85 -9.57 -28.84
C ARG A 444 -24.15 -10.88 -29.21
N GLN A 445 -24.87 -11.81 -29.82
CA GLN A 445 -24.25 -13.03 -30.33
C GLN A 445 -23.18 -12.72 -31.39
N SER A 446 -23.45 -11.77 -32.31
CA SER A 446 -22.47 -11.34 -33.31
C SER A 446 -21.25 -10.67 -32.67
N ALA A 447 -21.42 -9.80 -31.63
CA ALA A 447 -20.32 -9.19 -30.92
C ALA A 447 -19.45 -10.22 -30.18
N CYS A 448 -20.08 -11.23 -29.54
CA CYS A 448 -19.34 -12.32 -28.90
C CYS A 448 -18.55 -13.16 -29.91
N ALA A 449 -19.14 -13.47 -31.07
CA ALA A 449 -18.48 -14.19 -32.16
C ALA A 449 -17.30 -13.38 -32.73
N GLU A 450 -17.44 -12.07 -32.85
CA GLU A 450 -16.35 -11.19 -33.26
C GLU A 450 -15.19 -11.19 -32.26
N LEU A 451 -15.46 -11.09 -30.95
CA LEU A 451 -14.43 -11.19 -29.91
C LEU A 451 -13.66 -12.50 -30.02
N PHE A 452 -14.37 -13.64 -30.14
CA PHE A 452 -13.75 -14.96 -30.28
C PHE A 452 -12.94 -15.09 -31.56
N GLY A 453 -13.47 -14.64 -32.71
CA GLY A 453 -12.74 -14.62 -33.95
C GLY A 453 -11.49 -13.76 -33.94
N GLN A 454 -11.51 -12.63 -33.20
CA GLN A 454 -10.31 -11.81 -32.99
C GLN A 454 -9.31 -12.48 -32.04
N ALA A 455 -9.78 -13.15 -30.98
CA ALA A 455 -8.95 -13.91 -30.05
C ALA A 455 -8.23 -15.06 -30.81
N GLU A 456 -8.96 -15.85 -31.59
CA GLU A 456 -8.42 -16.95 -32.38
C GLU A 456 -7.33 -16.47 -33.36
N ARG A 457 -7.57 -15.38 -34.11
CA ARG A 457 -6.57 -14.78 -35.01
C ARG A 457 -5.28 -14.35 -34.29
N ARG A 458 -5.32 -14.10 -32.98
CA ARG A 458 -4.16 -13.74 -32.14
C ARG A 458 -3.60 -14.94 -31.36
N GLY A 459 -4.12 -16.16 -31.59
CA GLY A 459 -3.71 -17.35 -30.86
C GLY A 459 -4.15 -17.41 -29.40
N ILE A 460 -5.14 -16.57 -29.01
CA ILE A 460 -5.69 -16.52 -27.67
C ILE A 460 -6.81 -17.57 -27.57
N ARG A 461 -6.72 -18.43 -26.55
CA ARG A 461 -7.80 -19.39 -26.27
C ARG A 461 -9.05 -18.65 -25.78
N SER A 462 -10.21 -19.11 -26.17
CA SER A 462 -11.50 -18.61 -25.70
C SER A 462 -12.38 -19.77 -25.22
N LEU A 463 -13.26 -19.46 -24.25
CA LEU A 463 -14.22 -20.44 -23.73
C LEU A 463 -15.49 -19.76 -23.23
N TRP A 464 -16.58 -20.54 -23.16
CA TRP A 464 -17.82 -20.11 -22.55
C TRP A 464 -17.98 -20.61 -21.13
N ILE A 465 -18.59 -19.78 -20.28
CA ILE A 465 -19.08 -20.12 -18.95
C ILE A 465 -20.57 -19.84 -18.90
N ALA A 466 -21.37 -20.87 -18.73
CA ALA A 466 -22.80 -20.76 -18.48
C ALA A 466 -23.01 -20.44 -17.00
N ASN A 467 -23.71 -19.36 -16.70
CA ASN A 467 -23.93 -18.87 -15.33
C ASN A 467 -25.40 -18.93 -14.94
N ARG A 468 -25.69 -18.97 -13.63
CA ARG A 468 -27.06 -19.06 -13.08
C ARG A 468 -27.84 -20.27 -13.58
N ASP A 469 -27.16 -21.40 -13.70
CA ASP A 469 -27.81 -22.65 -14.03
C ASP A 469 -28.76 -23.10 -12.91
N GLN A 470 -30.00 -23.35 -13.29
CA GLN A 470 -31.03 -23.86 -12.41
C GLN A 470 -31.96 -24.82 -13.16
N PRO A 471 -32.66 -25.69 -12.47
CA PRO A 471 -33.65 -26.58 -13.13
C PRO A 471 -34.82 -25.75 -13.67
N PHE A 472 -35.07 -25.86 -15.01
CA PHE A 472 -36.27 -25.37 -15.70
C PHE A 472 -36.47 -26.18 -16.99
N ASP A 473 -37.68 -26.17 -17.53
CA ASP A 473 -38.08 -27.07 -18.61
C ASP A 473 -37.22 -26.91 -19.87
N ASP A 474 -36.90 -25.67 -20.26
CA ASP A 474 -36.12 -25.37 -21.47
C ASP A 474 -34.61 -25.24 -21.24
N ARG A 475 -34.09 -25.80 -20.15
CA ARG A 475 -32.66 -25.73 -19.82
C ARG A 475 -31.75 -26.24 -20.93
N SER A 476 -32.16 -27.33 -21.60
CA SER A 476 -31.41 -27.89 -22.74
C SER A 476 -31.38 -26.94 -23.93
N SER A 477 -32.49 -26.26 -24.20
CA SER A 477 -32.62 -25.26 -25.27
C SER A 477 -31.71 -24.05 -24.98
N TRP A 478 -31.64 -23.60 -23.70
CA TRP A 478 -30.71 -22.56 -23.31
C TRP A 478 -29.24 -22.97 -23.54
N LEU A 479 -28.83 -24.15 -23.08
CA LEU A 479 -27.45 -24.62 -23.27
C LEU A 479 -27.10 -24.81 -24.76
N ALA A 480 -28.08 -25.09 -25.62
CA ALA A 480 -27.90 -25.15 -27.07
C ALA A 480 -27.73 -23.79 -27.76
N LEU A 481 -27.99 -22.66 -27.06
CA LEU A 481 -27.71 -21.32 -27.60
C LEU A 481 -26.20 -20.99 -27.63
N PHE A 482 -25.40 -21.68 -26.83
CA PHE A 482 -23.95 -21.49 -26.85
C PHE A 482 -23.37 -22.08 -28.15
N PRO A 483 -22.53 -21.33 -28.87
CA PRO A 483 -21.89 -21.83 -30.10
C PRO A 483 -21.03 -23.07 -29.88
N GLU A 484 -20.48 -23.20 -28.66
CA GLU A 484 -19.67 -24.34 -28.21
C GLU A 484 -20.12 -24.77 -26.81
N VAL A 485 -19.83 -25.99 -26.44
CA VAL A 485 -20.17 -26.51 -25.10
C VAL A 485 -19.45 -25.66 -24.05
N PRO A 486 -20.16 -25.04 -23.08
CA PRO A 486 -19.55 -24.27 -22.02
C PRO A 486 -18.53 -25.09 -21.23
N ALA A 487 -17.33 -24.53 -21.03
CA ALA A 487 -16.28 -25.18 -20.25
C ALA A 487 -16.63 -25.27 -18.74
N ALA A 488 -17.56 -24.44 -18.29
CA ALA A 488 -18.13 -24.51 -16.95
C ALA A 488 -19.61 -24.13 -16.97
N ILE A 489 -20.39 -24.78 -16.11
CA ILE A 489 -21.80 -24.48 -15.86
C ILE A 489 -21.92 -24.16 -14.36
N LEU A 490 -22.06 -22.88 -14.04
CA LEU A 490 -22.13 -22.38 -12.65
C LEU A 490 -23.60 -22.38 -12.20
N PRO A 491 -23.92 -23.06 -11.09
CA PRO A 491 -25.29 -23.10 -10.58
C PRO A 491 -25.70 -21.72 -10.03
N GLU A 492 -26.99 -21.44 -10.08
CA GLU A 492 -27.59 -20.34 -9.30
C GLU A 492 -27.46 -20.65 -7.81
N LEU A 493 -26.89 -19.73 -7.06
CA LEU A 493 -26.80 -19.85 -5.62
C LEU A 493 -27.99 -19.17 -4.93
N PRO A 494 -28.48 -19.69 -3.79
CA PRO A 494 -29.52 -19.02 -3.02
C PRO A 494 -29.15 -17.57 -2.71
N SER A 495 -30.05 -16.63 -2.99
CA SER A 495 -29.82 -15.20 -2.77
C SER A 495 -29.42 -14.88 -1.34
N SER A 496 -30.02 -15.56 -0.34
CA SER A 496 -29.66 -15.39 1.07
C SER A 496 -28.21 -15.79 1.36
N LEU A 497 -27.70 -16.84 0.71
CA LEU A 497 -26.32 -17.29 0.88
C LEU A 497 -25.34 -16.26 0.29
N MET A 498 -25.64 -15.76 -0.91
CA MET A 498 -24.83 -14.72 -1.57
C MET A 498 -24.85 -13.41 -0.76
N LEU A 499 -26.02 -12.93 -0.35
CA LEU A 499 -26.15 -11.71 0.44
C LEU A 499 -25.36 -11.81 1.77
N ASN A 500 -25.45 -12.94 2.45
CA ASN A 500 -24.67 -13.15 3.69
C ASN A 500 -23.17 -13.08 3.45
N ALA A 501 -22.67 -13.68 2.37
CA ALA A 501 -21.24 -13.61 2.03
C ALA A 501 -20.81 -12.18 1.68
N LEU A 502 -21.60 -11.45 0.88
CA LEU A 502 -21.34 -10.07 0.50
C LEU A 502 -21.32 -9.12 1.70
N TRP A 503 -22.32 -9.22 2.59
CA TRP A 503 -22.37 -8.38 3.79
C TRP A 503 -21.26 -8.68 4.81
N ARG A 504 -20.71 -9.89 4.79
CA ARG A 504 -19.51 -10.25 5.55
C ARG A 504 -18.21 -9.81 4.86
N GLY A 505 -18.29 -9.35 3.61
CA GLY A 505 -17.12 -8.99 2.81
C GLY A 505 -16.31 -10.19 2.33
N GLU A 506 -16.93 -11.36 2.26
CA GLU A 506 -16.29 -12.58 1.77
C GLU A 506 -16.23 -12.62 0.24
N GLY A 507 -16.98 -11.75 -0.44
CA GLY A 507 -17.14 -11.69 -1.89
C GLY A 507 -17.84 -12.90 -2.49
N PHE A 508 -17.58 -14.09 -1.92
CA PHE A 508 -18.14 -15.37 -2.33
C PHE A 508 -18.36 -16.28 -1.12
N PRO A 509 -19.45 -17.12 -1.08
CA PRO A 509 -19.70 -18.05 0.03
C PRO A 509 -18.55 -19.04 0.23
N ARG A 510 -18.11 -19.21 1.49
CA ARG A 510 -16.98 -20.07 1.86
C ARG A 510 -17.39 -21.36 2.55
N ASP A 511 -18.69 -21.69 2.55
CA ASP A 511 -19.15 -22.96 3.09
C ASP A 511 -18.70 -24.15 2.23
N GLU A 512 -18.49 -25.29 2.88
CA GLU A 512 -17.92 -26.48 2.26
C GLU A 512 -18.77 -27.03 1.10
N ARG A 513 -20.10 -26.95 1.19
CA ARG A 513 -21.02 -27.43 0.17
C ARG A 513 -20.90 -26.61 -1.11
N THR A 514 -20.91 -25.27 -0.97
CA THR A 514 -20.75 -24.35 -2.10
C THR A 514 -19.36 -24.51 -2.71
N GLY A 515 -18.32 -24.63 -1.89
CA GLY A 515 -16.95 -24.85 -2.35
C GLY A 515 -16.82 -26.11 -3.20
N ARG A 516 -17.35 -27.27 -2.74
CA ARG A 516 -17.35 -28.53 -3.52
C ARG A 516 -18.14 -28.42 -4.82
N THR A 517 -19.27 -27.72 -4.79
CA THR A 517 -20.10 -27.51 -5.97
C THR A 517 -19.37 -26.70 -7.03
N MET A 518 -18.73 -25.58 -6.63
CA MET A 518 -17.95 -24.74 -7.54
C MET A 518 -16.70 -25.45 -8.08
N GLN A 519 -16.00 -26.21 -7.24
CA GLN A 519 -14.86 -27.03 -7.69
C GLN A 519 -15.26 -28.04 -8.79
N ARG A 520 -16.44 -28.64 -8.68
CA ARG A 520 -16.96 -29.54 -9.73
C ARG A 520 -17.30 -28.76 -10.99
N ALA A 521 -18.03 -27.65 -10.87
CA ALA A 521 -18.46 -26.82 -11.99
C ALA A 521 -17.28 -26.23 -12.77
N LEU A 522 -16.23 -25.80 -12.05
CA LEU A 522 -15.04 -25.16 -12.61
C LEU A 522 -13.92 -26.15 -12.98
N ARG A 523 -14.13 -27.47 -12.84
CA ARG A 523 -13.06 -28.47 -13.03
C ARG A 523 -12.34 -28.34 -14.37
N SER A 524 -13.09 -28.22 -15.47
CA SER A 524 -12.52 -28.11 -16.82
C SER A 524 -11.72 -26.81 -16.99
N VAL A 525 -12.25 -25.69 -16.49
CA VAL A 525 -11.53 -24.42 -16.48
C VAL A 525 -10.23 -24.56 -15.68
N MET A 526 -10.29 -25.14 -14.49
CA MET A 526 -9.11 -25.36 -13.62
C MET A 526 -8.05 -26.26 -14.26
N SER A 527 -8.47 -27.27 -15.04
CA SER A 527 -7.54 -28.12 -15.80
C SER A 527 -6.83 -27.33 -16.89
N LEU A 528 -7.57 -26.52 -17.66
CA LEU A 528 -7.00 -25.63 -18.68
C LEU A 528 -5.99 -24.63 -18.10
N LEU A 529 -6.21 -24.17 -16.84
CA LEU A 529 -5.29 -23.27 -16.16
C LEU A 529 -4.01 -23.96 -15.68
N SER A 530 -4.03 -25.25 -15.49
CA SER A 530 -2.90 -26.05 -15.03
C SER A 530 -2.02 -26.58 -16.18
N GLU A 531 -2.51 -26.57 -17.42
CA GLU A 531 -1.76 -26.94 -18.61
C GLU A 531 -0.73 -25.85 -18.93
N ARG A 532 0.57 -26.18 -18.90
CA ARG A 532 1.62 -25.29 -19.43
C ARG A 532 1.40 -25.15 -20.95
N SER A 533 1.36 -23.90 -21.46
CA SER A 533 1.45 -23.68 -22.90
C SER A 533 2.72 -24.33 -23.42
N ARG A 534 2.59 -25.32 -24.31
CA ARG A 534 3.70 -25.91 -25.06
C ARG A 534 4.20 -24.93 -26.13
#